data_73bfbf76a99b6ffbb37023b9b6b85b39
#
_entry.id   73bfbf76a99b6ffbb37023b9b6b85b39
#
_cell.length_a   1.000
_cell.length_b   1.000
_cell.length_c   1.000
_cell.angle_alpha   90.00
_cell.angle_beta   90.00
_cell.angle_gamma   90.00
#
_symmetry.space_group_name_H-M   'P 1'
#
loop_
_entity.id
_entity.type
_entity.pdbx_description
1 polymer ?
#
loop_
_entity_poly.entity_id
_entity_poly.type
_entity_poly.pdbx_seq_one_letter_code
_entity_poly.pdbx_strand_id
1 'polypeptide(L)'
;VRKKSNEFLIHHDEIPGFMMAMTMPFKLADSLDINRYGVGDSLKFHLEMKEEKAFANNFQLLGKGTLPETDNLWDDEYTPLEIGGIFSDVTFLDLDSNKVSLSDSDGKFRLISYIFTRCPLPNMCPALVTKNHYLSQIFKNNPKIEFILISFDYVFDTPSVLKNYYSGILESNQNLR
;
A
#
# COMPACT_ATOMS: atom_id res chain seq x y z
N VAL A 1 1.76 -19.33 3.01
CA VAL A 1 0.72 -19.27 1.97
C VAL A 1 -0.63 -19.47 2.61
N ARG A 2 -1.46 -18.43 2.75
CA ARG A 2 -2.90 -18.60 3.03
C ARG A 2 -3.61 -18.85 1.71
N LYS A 3 -4.43 -19.88 1.66
CA LYS A 3 -5.26 -20.21 0.51
C LYS A 3 -6.62 -19.53 0.65
N LYS A 4 -6.85 -18.45 -0.08
CA LYS A 4 -8.21 -18.08 -0.51
C LYS A 4 -8.33 -18.50 -1.97
N SER A 5 -9.53 -18.86 -2.40
CA SER A 5 -9.80 -19.32 -3.76
C SER A 5 -9.01 -18.51 -4.81
N ASN A 6 -8.04 -19.13 -5.44
CA ASN A 6 -7.21 -18.62 -6.52
C ASN A 6 -6.20 -17.50 -6.17
N GLU A 7 -5.80 -17.35 -4.89
CA GLU A 7 -4.79 -16.39 -4.46
C GLU A 7 -3.79 -17.04 -3.50
N PHE A 8 -2.51 -16.69 -3.66
CA PHE A 8 -1.46 -16.95 -2.68
C PHE A 8 -1.09 -15.66 -1.97
N LEU A 9 -1.05 -15.68 -0.65
CA LEU A 9 -0.38 -14.65 0.13
C LEU A 9 1.12 -15.00 0.16
N ILE A 10 1.95 -14.16 -0.46
CA ILE A 10 3.38 -14.40 -0.63
C ILE A 10 4.14 -13.26 0.02
N HIS A 11 5.09 -13.59 0.90
CA HIS A 11 6.15 -12.67 1.28
C HIS A 11 7.22 -12.75 0.20
N HIS A 12 7.37 -11.69 -0.59
CA HIS A 12 8.36 -11.65 -1.67
C HIS A 12 9.53 -10.75 -1.29
N ASP A 13 10.70 -11.09 -1.81
CA ASP A 13 11.87 -10.25 -1.74
C ASP A 13 11.67 -8.93 -2.50
N GLU A 14 12.55 -7.95 -2.27
CA GLU A 14 12.54 -6.73 -3.07
C GLU A 14 12.61 -7.05 -4.57
N ILE A 15 11.72 -6.43 -5.36
CA ILE A 15 11.78 -6.44 -6.82
C ILE A 15 12.45 -5.13 -7.22
N PRO A 16 13.74 -5.14 -7.61
CA PRO A 16 14.52 -3.92 -7.84
C PRO A 16 13.84 -2.97 -8.82
N GLY A 17 13.72 -1.71 -8.44
CA GLY A 17 13.08 -0.68 -9.27
C GLY A 17 11.56 -0.80 -9.40
N PHE A 18 10.91 -1.77 -8.74
CA PHE A 18 9.49 -2.04 -8.86
C PHE A 18 8.77 -1.92 -7.50
N MET A 19 9.14 -2.73 -6.52
CA MET A 19 8.54 -2.67 -5.18
C MET A 19 9.48 -3.26 -4.11
N MET A 20 9.33 -2.76 -2.87
CA MET A 20 10.06 -3.27 -1.72
C MET A 20 9.60 -4.68 -1.35
N ALA A 21 10.42 -5.39 -0.53
CA ALA A 21 10.02 -6.65 0.06
C ALA A 21 8.77 -6.46 0.93
N MET A 22 7.74 -7.26 0.67
CA MET A 22 6.48 -7.16 1.42
C MET A 22 5.63 -8.43 1.27
N THR A 23 4.59 -8.52 2.09
CA THR A 23 3.61 -9.60 2.00
C THR A 23 2.36 -9.10 1.29
N MET A 24 2.00 -9.71 0.17
CA MET A 24 0.81 -9.32 -0.60
C MET A 24 0.13 -10.52 -1.27
N PRO A 25 -1.17 -10.42 -1.58
CA PRO A 25 -1.88 -11.45 -2.32
C PRO A 25 -1.53 -11.39 -3.82
N PHE A 26 -1.23 -12.54 -4.39
CA PHE A 26 -1.04 -12.73 -5.83
C PHE A 26 -2.14 -13.59 -6.39
N LYS A 27 -2.77 -13.11 -7.46
CA LYS A 27 -3.69 -13.94 -8.25
C LYS A 27 -2.91 -14.99 -9.02
N LEU A 28 -3.47 -16.20 -9.05
CA LEU A 28 -2.86 -17.31 -9.76
C LEU A 28 -3.45 -17.40 -11.17
N ALA A 29 -2.64 -17.76 -12.14
CA ALA A 29 -3.15 -18.14 -13.46
C ALA A 29 -4.03 -19.40 -13.33
N ASP A 30 -5.13 -19.47 -14.08
CA ASP A 30 -6.20 -20.48 -13.96
C ASP A 30 -5.75 -21.95 -14.11
N SER A 31 -4.53 -22.18 -14.54
CA SER A 31 -3.99 -23.52 -14.78
C SER A 31 -3.17 -24.10 -13.63
N LEU A 32 -3.07 -23.38 -12.49
CA LEU A 32 -2.19 -23.79 -11.41
C LEU A 32 -2.89 -24.70 -10.42
N ASP A 33 -2.31 -25.87 -10.15
CA ASP A 33 -2.76 -26.72 -9.04
C ASP A 33 -2.29 -26.14 -7.70
N ILE A 34 -3.19 -25.41 -7.08
CA ILE A 34 -2.98 -24.72 -5.79
C ILE A 34 -2.62 -25.68 -4.64
N ASN A 35 -2.97 -26.97 -4.78
CA ASN A 35 -2.71 -27.97 -3.76
C ASN A 35 -1.27 -28.48 -3.74
N ARG A 36 -0.51 -28.16 -4.79
CA ARG A 36 0.89 -28.55 -4.92
C ARG A 36 1.81 -27.82 -3.95
N TYR A 37 1.38 -26.68 -3.45
CA TYR A 37 2.19 -25.80 -2.59
C TYR A 37 1.55 -25.64 -1.21
N GLY A 38 2.36 -25.45 -0.19
CA GLY A 38 1.93 -25.32 1.20
C GLY A 38 2.51 -24.12 1.91
N VAL A 39 2.04 -23.87 3.12
CA VAL A 39 2.58 -22.83 4.00
C VAL A 39 4.06 -23.11 4.26
N GLY A 40 4.89 -22.07 4.21
CA GLY A 40 6.34 -22.15 4.41
C GLY A 40 7.11 -22.63 3.18
N ASP A 41 6.46 -22.83 2.04
CA ASP A 41 7.18 -23.09 0.79
C ASP A 41 7.87 -21.82 0.29
N SER A 42 9.15 -21.95 -0.08
CA SER A 42 9.90 -20.92 -0.79
C SER A 42 9.75 -21.17 -2.29
N LEU A 43 9.27 -20.16 -3.01
CA LEU A 43 8.88 -20.29 -4.40
C LEU A 43 9.58 -19.23 -5.25
N LYS A 44 10.04 -19.62 -6.41
CA LYS A 44 10.35 -18.69 -7.49
C LYS A 44 9.19 -18.70 -8.47
N PHE A 45 8.75 -17.51 -8.89
CA PHE A 45 7.64 -17.40 -9.83
C PHE A 45 7.88 -16.24 -10.80
N HIS A 46 7.11 -16.23 -11.87
CA HIS A 46 7.10 -15.15 -12.84
C HIS A 46 5.90 -14.23 -12.55
N LEU A 47 6.18 -12.93 -12.40
CA LEU A 47 5.15 -11.91 -12.25
C LEU A 47 4.80 -11.34 -13.62
N GLU A 48 3.56 -11.48 -14.02
CA GLU A 48 3.05 -10.97 -15.29
C GLU A 48 1.99 -9.91 -15.05
N MET A 49 2.15 -8.76 -15.69
CA MET A 49 1.18 -7.67 -15.64
C MET A 49 0.28 -7.76 -16.88
N LYS A 50 -1.02 -8.02 -16.69
CA LYS A 50 -2.03 -8.05 -17.75
C LYS A 50 -3.23 -7.21 -17.34
N GLU A 51 -3.69 -6.34 -18.23
CA GLU A 51 -4.91 -5.52 -18.01
C GLU A 51 -4.93 -4.87 -16.62
N GLU A 52 -3.78 -4.29 -16.21
CA GLU A 52 -3.61 -3.62 -14.91
C GLU A 52 -3.76 -4.54 -13.69
N LYS A 53 -3.61 -5.85 -13.87
CA LYS A 53 -3.61 -6.86 -12.80
C LYS A 53 -2.29 -7.62 -12.78
N ALA A 54 -1.83 -7.95 -11.59
CA ALA A 54 -0.65 -8.76 -11.38
C ALA A 54 -1.04 -10.23 -11.24
N PHE A 55 -0.45 -11.07 -12.09
CA PHE A 55 -0.63 -12.53 -12.06
C PHE A 55 0.70 -13.20 -11.77
N ALA A 56 0.67 -14.17 -10.88
CA ALA A 56 1.82 -15.04 -10.63
C ALA A 56 1.65 -16.36 -11.41
N ASN A 57 2.68 -16.75 -12.13
CA ASN A 57 2.72 -17.98 -12.90
C ASN A 57 4.11 -18.63 -12.87
N ASN A 58 4.26 -19.81 -13.49
CA ASN A 58 5.53 -20.54 -13.59
C ASN A 58 6.23 -20.76 -12.25
N PHE A 59 5.48 -21.23 -11.26
CA PHE A 59 6.03 -21.49 -9.92
C PHE A 59 7.03 -22.63 -9.92
N GLN A 60 8.18 -22.38 -9.32
CA GLN A 60 9.21 -23.37 -9.04
C GLN A 60 9.41 -23.47 -7.53
N LEU A 61 9.22 -24.65 -6.97
CA LEU A 61 9.52 -24.90 -5.58
C LEU A 61 11.04 -24.91 -5.38
N LEU A 62 11.54 -24.03 -4.52
CA LEU A 62 12.95 -23.95 -4.13
C LEU A 62 13.26 -24.75 -2.87
N GLY A 63 12.25 -24.97 -2.02
CA GLY A 63 12.39 -25.68 -0.76
C GLY A 63 11.45 -25.12 0.31
N LYS A 64 11.80 -25.35 1.56
CA LYS A 64 11.14 -24.71 2.70
C LYS A 64 11.89 -23.44 3.08
N GLY A 65 11.16 -22.35 3.22
CA GLY A 65 11.64 -21.06 3.73
C GLY A 65 11.29 -20.89 5.20
N THR A 66 11.98 -19.97 5.86
CA THR A 66 11.56 -19.46 7.16
C THR A 66 10.50 -18.38 6.95
N LEU A 67 9.36 -18.55 7.59
CA LEU A 67 8.38 -17.44 7.64
C LEU A 67 8.99 -16.33 8.50
N PRO A 68 8.86 -15.04 8.09
CA PRO A 68 9.29 -13.95 8.94
C PRO A 68 8.58 -13.99 10.28
N GLU A 69 9.30 -13.79 11.38
CA GLU A 69 8.72 -13.78 12.74
C GLU A 69 7.67 -12.69 12.94
N THR A 70 7.66 -11.68 12.06
CA THR A 70 6.72 -10.55 12.06
C THR A 70 5.43 -10.84 11.30
N ASP A 71 5.27 -12.02 10.69
CA ASP A 71 4.05 -12.37 9.94
C ASP A 71 2.83 -12.65 10.84
N ASN A 72 2.96 -12.46 12.14
CA ASN A 72 1.81 -12.35 13.05
C ASN A 72 0.91 -11.13 12.74
N LEU A 73 1.32 -10.26 11.82
CA LEU A 73 0.44 -9.17 11.33
C LEU A 73 -0.88 -9.67 10.72
N TRP A 74 -0.98 -10.97 10.44
CA TRP A 74 -2.17 -11.60 9.86
C TRP A 74 -2.75 -12.73 10.72
N ASP A 75 -2.08 -13.06 11.84
CA ASP A 75 -2.65 -13.93 12.86
C ASP A 75 -3.60 -13.11 13.74
N ASP A 76 -4.74 -13.64 13.95
CA ASP A 76 -5.91 -13.38 14.79
C ASP A 76 -6.01 -12.12 15.66
N GLU A 77 -4.95 -11.33 15.84
CA GLU A 77 -4.97 -10.09 16.63
C GLU A 77 -5.33 -8.83 15.83
N TYR A 78 -5.32 -8.90 14.48
CA TYR A 78 -5.83 -7.78 13.69
C TYR A 78 -7.36 -7.77 13.74
N THR A 79 -7.89 -7.07 14.71
CA THR A 79 -9.31 -6.73 14.74
C THR A 79 -9.50 -5.44 13.91
N PRO A 80 -10.16 -5.51 12.75
CA PRO A 80 -10.47 -4.29 12.00
C PRO A 80 -11.24 -3.32 12.88
N LEU A 81 -10.89 -2.04 12.80
CA LEU A 81 -11.64 -1.02 13.51
C LEU A 81 -13.07 -1.01 12.98
N GLU A 82 -14.05 -1.13 13.88
CA GLU A 82 -15.45 -1.05 13.51
C GLU A 82 -15.84 0.38 13.08
N ILE A 83 -16.86 0.48 12.24
CA ILE A 83 -17.40 1.78 11.83
C ILE A 83 -17.84 2.55 13.08
N GLY A 84 -17.31 3.78 13.25
CA GLY A 84 -17.51 4.59 14.44
C GLY A 84 -16.48 4.39 15.55
N GLY A 85 -15.54 3.46 15.37
CA GLY A 85 -14.41 3.29 16.29
C GLY A 85 -13.43 4.45 16.21
N ILE A 86 -12.68 4.66 17.29
CA ILE A 86 -11.69 5.73 17.39
C ILE A 86 -10.37 5.25 16.76
N PHE A 87 -9.92 5.97 15.74
CA PHE A 87 -8.61 5.71 15.13
C PHE A 87 -7.50 6.18 16.08
N SER A 88 -6.51 5.32 16.32
CA SER A 88 -5.35 5.67 17.15
C SER A 88 -4.57 6.83 16.55
N ASP A 89 -4.07 7.73 17.39
CA ASP A 89 -3.20 8.80 16.93
C ASP A 89 -1.85 8.22 16.47
N VAL A 90 -1.40 8.65 15.30
CA VAL A 90 -0.15 8.22 14.69
C VAL A 90 0.62 9.45 14.23
N THR A 91 1.93 9.44 14.47
CA THR A 91 2.84 10.50 14.04
C THR A 91 3.57 10.09 12.77
N PHE A 92 3.60 10.99 11.80
CA PHE A 92 4.29 10.86 10.52
C PHE A 92 5.34 11.96 10.34
N LEU A 93 6.06 11.90 9.23
CA LEU A 93 6.85 13.02 8.72
C LEU A 93 6.10 13.68 7.56
N ASP A 94 6.01 15.01 7.59
CA ASP A 94 5.56 15.76 6.42
C ASP A 94 6.67 15.87 5.36
N LEU A 95 6.38 16.56 4.25
CA LEU A 95 7.31 16.73 3.13
C LEU A 95 8.54 17.59 3.48
N ASP A 96 8.49 18.32 4.58
CA ASP A 96 9.58 19.14 5.11
C ASP A 96 10.30 18.44 6.27
N SER A 97 10.00 17.15 6.49
CA SER A 97 10.55 16.31 7.56
C SER A 97 10.15 16.74 8.98
N ASN A 98 9.09 17.53 9.12
CA ASN A 98 8.53 17.84 10.44
C ASN A 98 7.65 16.69 10.90
N LYS A 99 7.60 16.49 12.23
CA LYS A 99 6.65 15.54 12.83
C LYS A 99 5.26 16.13 12.81
N VAL A 100 4.30 15.38 12.29
CA VAL A 100 2.87 15.72 12.24
C VAL A 100 2.05 14.53 12.75
N SER A 101 1.02 14.79 13.52
CA SER A 101 0.12 13.77 14.04
C SER A 101 -1.24 13.84 13.37
N LEU A 102 -1.96 12.74 13.34
CA LEU A 102 -3.35 12.77 12.86
C LEU A 102 -4.22 13.66 13.73
N SER A 103 -3.97 13.70 15.03
CA SER A 103 -4.67 14.57 15.99
C SER A 103 -4.52 16.07 15.72
N ASP A 104 -3.49 16.51 14.98
CA ASP A 104 -3.31 17.91 14.59
C ASP A 104 -4.49 18.47 13.78
N SER A 105 -5.30 17.60 13.21
CA SER A 105 -6.50 17.97 12.44
C SER A 105 -7.79 17.45 13.07
N ASP A 106 -7.84 17.28 14.37
CA ASP A 106 -9.07 16.88 15.07
C ASP A 106 -10.21 17.88 14.83
N GLY A 107 -11.42 17.33 14.71
CA GLY A 107 -12.61 18.08 14.32
C GLY A 107 -12.81 18.26 12.81
N LYS A 108 -11.91 17.73 11.98
CA LYS A 108 -12.06 17.67 10.52
C LYS A 108 -12.49 16.28 10.05
N PHE A 109 -13.15 16.25 8.90
CA PHE A 109 -13.33 15.03 8.11
C PHE A 109 -12.05 14.75 7.33
N ARG A 110 -11.44 13.60 7.56
CA ARG A 110 -10.18 13.20 6.91
C ARG A 110 -10.44 12.08 5.91
N LEU A 111 -10.02 12.28 4.67
CA LEU A 111 -9.93 11.23 3.68
C LEU A 111 -8.47 10.76 3.64
N ILE A 112 -8.21 9.59 4.19
CA ILE A 112 -6.85 9.00 4.24
C ILE A 112 -6.71 8.00 3.10
N SER A 113 -5.64 8.13 2.32
CA SER A 113 -5.30 7.21 1.23
C SER A 113 -3.86 6.76 1.35
N TYR A 114 -3.64 5.46 1.17
CA TYR A 114 -2.31 4.87 1.19
C TYR A 114 -1.77 4.74 -0.22
N ILE A 115 -0.52 5.16 -0.41
CA ILE A 115 0.15 5.23 -1.72
C ILE A 115 1.61 4.78 -1.60
N PHE A 116 2.28 4.62 -2.72
CA PHE A 116 3.74 4.64 -2.84
C PHE A 116 4.14 5.05 -4.25
N THR A 117 5.30 5.74 -4.38
CA THR A 117 5.71 6.35 -5.66
C THR A 117 6.07 5.35 -6.73
N ARG A 118 6.58 4.18 -6.34
CA ARG A 118 6.98 3.10 -7.24
C ARG A 118 5.83 2.19 -7.67
N CYS A 119 4.57 2.59 -7.42
CA CYS A 119 3.40 1.80 -7.80
C CYS A 119 3.31 1.66 -9.33
N PRO A 120 3.40 0.43 -9.87
CA PRO A 120 3.43 0.23 -11.32
C PRO A 120 2.03 0.21 -11.95
N LEU A 121 0.99 0.29 -11.14
CA LEU A 121 -0.40 0.17 -11.58
C LEU A 121 -1.05 1.55 -11.70
N PRO A 122 -1.30 2.06 -12.94
CA PRO A 122 -1.86 3.39 -13.16
C PRO A 122 -3.21 3.61 -12.49
N ASN A 123 -4.02 2.54 -12.40
CA ASN A 123 -5.36 2.56 -11.79
C ASN A 123 -5.38 2.42 -10.26
N MET A 124 -4.21 2.31 -9.62
CA MET A 124 -4.06 2.25 -8.17
C MET A 124 -3.51 3.57 -7.60
N CYS A 125 -2.25 3.61 -7.16
CA CYS A 125 -1.71 4.79 -6.50
C CYS A 125 -1.78 6.07 -7.36
N PRO A 126 -1.41 6.07 -8.66
CA PRO A 126 -1.57 7.25 -9.49
C PRO A 126 -3.03 7.71 -9.61
N ALA A 127 -3.97 6.78 -9.75
CA ALA A 127 -5.39 7.10 -9.79
C ALA A 127 -5.90 7.65 -8.45
N LEU A 128 -5.43 7.08 -7.32
CA LEU A 128 -5.77 7.58 -5.98
C LEU A 128 -5.28 9.01 -5.78
N VAL A 129 -4.04 9.31 -6.16
CA VAL A 129 -3.48 10.66 -6.09
C VAL A 129 -4.28 11.63 -6.93
N THR A 130 -4.59 11.27 -8.18
CA THR A 130 -5.41 12.10 -9.07
C THR A 130 -6.81 12.36 -8.50
N LYS A 131 -7.45 11.34 -7.94
CA LYS A 131 -8.78 11.49 -7.31
C LYS A 131 -8.73 12.38 -6.07
N ASN A 132 -7.74 12.19 -5.20
CA ASN A 132 -7.56 13.03 -4.02
C ASN A 132 -7.30 14.49 -4.42
N HIS A 133 -6.43 14.72 -5.42
CA HIS A 133 -6.20 16.05 -5.96
C HIS A 133 -7.49 16.67 -6.50
N TYR A 134 -8.24 15.99 -7.33
CA TYR A 134 -9.52 16.47 -7.86
C TYR A 134 -10.52 16.82 -6.76
N LEU A 135 -10.71 15.95 -5.80
CA LEU A 135 -11.60 16.18 -4.66
C LEU A 135 -11.13 17.35 -3.79
N SER A 136 -9.82 17.46 -3.55
CA SER A 136 -9.26 18.57 -2.78
C SER A 136 -9.51 19.93 -3.44
N GLN A 137 -9.52 20.00 -4.78
CA GLN A 137 -9.91 21.21 -5.50
C GLN A 137 -11.38 21.55 -5.32
N ILE A 138 -12.27 20.55 -5.36
CA ILE A 138 -13.71 20.75 -5.13
C ILE A 138 -13.96 21.32 -3.73
N PHE A 139 -13.26 20.78 -2.74
CA PHE A 139 -13.46 21.13 -1.32
C PHE A 139 -12.45 22.17 -0.80
N LYS A 140 -11.70 22.86 -1.65
CA LYS A 140 -10.63 23.80 -1.27
C LYS A 140 -11.08 24.91 -0.30
N ASN A 141 -12.34 25.31 -0.36
CA ASN A 141 -12.91 26.36 0.49
C ASN A 141 -13.58 25.80 1.77
N ASN A 142 -13.53 24.50 2.00
CA ASN A 142 -14.11 23.90 3.18
C ASN A 142 -13.01 23.52 4.18
N PRO A 143 -12.82 24.34 5.25
CA PRO A 143 -11.74 24.09 6.23
C PRO A 143 -11.96 22.83 7.08
N LYS A 144 -13.15 22.23 7.02
CA LYS A 144 -13.48 21.01 7.76
C LYS A 144 -13.13 19.72 7.04
N ILE A 145 -12.62 19.78 5.82
CA ILE A 145 -12.28 18.60 5.03
C ILE A 145 -10.79 18.61 4.74
N GLU A 146 -10.14 17.50 4.96
CA GLU A 146 -8.72 17.30 4.72
C GLU A 146 -8.46 15.98 4.00
N PHE A 147 -7.52 16.00 3.06
CA PHE A 147 -7.08 14.84 2.29
C PHE A 147 -5.64 14.54 2.70
N ILE A 148 -5.39 13.30 3.12
CA ILE A 148 -4.09 12.85 3.61
C ILE A 148 -3.61 11.69 2.76
N LEU A 149 -2.46 11.85 2.12
CA LEU A 149 -1.78 10.79 1.38
C LEU A 149 -0.63 10.26 2.24
N ILE A 150 -0.66 8.99 2.58
CA ILE A 150 0.37 8.35 3.40
C ILE A 150 1.11 7.34 2.54
N SER A 151 2.43 7.52 2.38
CA SER A 151 3.23 6.48 1.77
C SER A 151 3.57 5.39 2.80
N PHE A 152 3.42 4.15 2.39
CA PHE A 152 3.85 2.99 3.17
C PHE A 152 5.21 2.42 2.72
N ASP A 153 5.80 2.93 1.64
CA ASP A 153 7.18 2.60 1.22
C ASP A 153 8.20 3.49 1.94
N TYR A 154 8.22 3.41 3.26
CA TYR A 154 9.01 4.27 4.14
C TYR A 154 10.54 4.20 3.90
N VAL A 155 11.01 3.19 3.19
CA VAL A 155 12.44 3.03 2.84
C VAL A 155 12.81 3.90 1.65
N PHE A 156 11.97 3.94 0.62
CA PHE A 156 12.23 4.67 -0.61
C PHE A 156 11.58 6.05 -0.63
N ASP A 157 10.33 6.15 -0.22
CA ASP A 157 9.51 7.36 -0.27
C ASP A 157 9.86 8.32 0.89
N THR A 158 11.13 8.77 0.93
CA THR A 158 11.53 9.80 1.88
C THR A 158 10.76 11.11 1.62
N PRO A 159 10.67 12.03 2.60
CA PRO A 159 10.02 13.33 2.40
C PRO A 159 10.48 14.06 1.14
N SER A 160 11.79 14.03 0.83
CA SER A 160 12.34 14.66 -0.37
C SER A 160 11.91 13.98 -1.67
N VAL A 161 11.80 12.66 -1.69
CA VAL A 161 11.30 11.90 -2.85
C VAL A 161 9.84 12.24 -3.09
N LEU A 162 9.01 12.19 -2.06
CA LEU A 162 7.58 12.54 -2.14
C LEU A 162 7.38 14.00 -2.58
N LYS A 163 8.15 14.94 -2.02
CA LYS A 163 8.09 16.36 -2.38
C LYS A 163 8.37 16.57 -3.87
N ASN A 164 9.43 15.95 -4.40
CA ASN A 164 9.76 16.04 -5.81
C ASN A 164 8.70 15.39 -6.70
N TYR A 165 8.20 14.21 -6.31
CA TYR A 165 7.24 13.45 -7.11
C TYR A 165 5.88 14.15 -7.22
N TYR A 166 5.42 14.78 -6.15
CA TYR A 166 4.09 15.40 -6.07
C TYR A 166 4.11 16.94 -6.12
N SER A 167 5.24 17.59 -6.38
CA SER A 167 5.38 19.05 -6.36
C SER A 167 4.29 19.77 -7.15
N GLY A 168 4.03 19.35 -8.39
CA GLY A 168 3.02 19.98 -9.25
C GLY A 168 1.56 19.83 -8.78
N ILE A 169 1.30 18.91 -7.84
CA ILE A 169 -0.03 18.66 -7.29
C ILE A 169 -0.24 19.41 -5.98
N LEU A 170 0.81 19.49 -5.16
CA LEU A 170 0.73 20.00 -3.78
C LEU A 170 0.73 21.52 -3.71
N GLU A 171 1.40 22.20 -4.63
CA GLU A 171 1.50 23.67 -4.65
C GLU A 171 0.14 24.38 -4.75
N SER A 172 -0.89 23.70 -5.19
CA SER A 172 -2.21 24.27 -5.44
C SER A 172 -3.27 24.00 -4.37
N ASN A 173 -2.95 23.24 -3.32
CA ASN A 173 -3.96 22.72 -2.39
C ASN A 173 -3.56 22.80 -0.92
N GLN A 174 -4.24 23.66 -0.15
CA GLN A 174 -4.02 23.78 1.29
C GLN A 174 -4.64 22.64 2.13
N ASN A 175 -5.61 21.90 1.59
CA ASN A 175 -6.30 20.82 2.27
C ASN A 175 -5.88 19.42 1.80
N LEU A 176 -4.81 19.32 1.00
CA LEU A 176 -4.15 18.08 0.60
C LEU A 176 -2.73 18.06 1.18
N ARG A 177 -2.39 17.03 1.94
CA ARG A 177 -1.08 16.81 2.52
C ARG A 177 -0.67 15.34 2.46
#